data_498c42d4b0a49cd5016435efc35d427e
#
_entry.id   498c42d4b0a49cd5016435efc35d427e
#
_cell.length_a   1.000
_cell.length_b   1.000
_cell.length_c   1.000
_cell.angle_alpha   90.00
_cell.angle_beta   90.00
_cell.angle_gamma   90.00
#
_symmetry.space_group_name_H-M   'P 1'
#
loop_
_entity.id
_entity.type
_entity.pdbx_description
1 polymer ?
#
loop_
_entity_poly.entity_id
_entity_poly.type
_entity_poly.pdbx_seq_one_letter_code
_entity_poly.pdbx_strand_id
1 'polypeptide(L)'
;MVMDGTFIGXXXXXXAVAAMRYVPEGIKAAKLVLEYTKHTMLVGDQASAFAISMGLPGPTNLSSVESIEKWTKWKDSSCQPNFWKNVIPRDSCGPFHPNGPSIRRCLMDNELRPNEFGSVNVGLHNHDTISMAVIDQIGRIAVGTSTNGATFKIPGRVGDGPIAGSSAYADAEVGACGATGDGDIMMRFLPCYQAVENMRLGMEPKLAAKDAISRIARKYPNFIGALFAVNRNGTHAGACHGWTFQYSVRNPGMNDVKVFTVHPQ
;
A
#
# COMPACT_ATOMS: atom_id res chain seq x y z
N MET A 1 5.36 -7.99 13.46
CA MET A 1 5.18 -6.85 12.53
C MET A 1 6.01 -7.08 11.28
N VAL A 2 5.50 -6.72 10.13
CA VAL A 2 6.14 -6.90 8.81
C VAL A 2 6.14 -5.55 8.11
N MET A 3 7.26 -5.16 7.53
CA MET A 3 7.38 -3.86 6.88
C MET A 3 7.53 -4.03 5.37
N ASP A 4 6.78 -3.25 4.65
CA ASP A 4 6.91 -3.08 3.21
C ASP A 4 7.34 -1.64 2.93
N GLY A 5 8.12 -1.42 1.91
CA GLY A 5 8.53 -0.07 1.53
C GLY A 5 8.86 0.02 0.06
N THR A 6 8.53 1.14 -0.53
CA THR A 6 8.88 1.47 -1.92
C THR A 6 9.51 2.84 -1.96
N PHE A 7 10.53 2.99 -2.78
CA PHE A 7 11.11 4.28 -3.14
C PHE A 7 11.20 4.37 -4.66
N ILE A 8 10.68 5.43 -5.26
CA ILE A 8 10.73 5.70 -6.71
C ILE A 8 11.27 7.12 -6.89
N GLY A 9 12.28 7.18 -7.66
CA GLY A 9 12.90 8.48 -7.93
C GLY A 9 13.35 8.60 -9.37
N UNK A 10 13.95 9.75 -9.66
CA UNK A 10 14.36 10.15 -10.99
C UNK A 10 14.69 9.08 -11.96
N UNK A 11 14.72 8.62 -12.51
CA UNK A 11 14.95 7.68 -13.53
C UNK A 11 14.07 6.47 -13.47
N UNK A 12 12.90 6.70 -13.08
CA UNK A 12 11.96 5.67 -12.97
C UNK A 12 12.48 4.38 -12.40
N UNK A 13 13.42 4.43 -11.60
CA UNK A 13 13.93 3.31 -10.91
C UNK A 13 13.10 3.05 -9.70
N UNK A 14 12.59 1.88 -9.51
CA UNK A 14 11.81 1.44 -8.39
C UNK A 14 12.59 0.43 -7.67
N UNK A 15 12.75 0.60 -6.47
CA UNK A 15 13.29 -0.29 -5.56
C UNK A 15 12.30 -0.48 -4.50
N ALA A 16 12.13 -1.74 -4.05
CA ALA A 16 11.16 -2.07 -3.01
C ALA A 16 11.69 -3.14 -2.06
N VAL A 17 11.13 -3.16 -0.83
CA VAL A 17 11.27 -4.30 0.09
C VAL A 17 9.86 -4.73 0.51
N ALA A 18 9.68 -6.05 0.70
CA ALA A 18 8.37 -6.58 1.07
C ALA A 18 8.50 -7.65 2.13
N ALA A 19 7.50 -7.75 3.01
CA ALA A 19 7.44 -8.75 4.09
C ALA A 19 8.72 -8.78 4.95
N MET A 20 9.35 -7.63 5.09
CA MET A 20 10.59 -7.49 5.88
C MET A 20 10.26 -7.53 7.38
N ARG A 21 11.11 -8.20 8.16
CA ARG A 21 10.90 -8.35 9.62
C ARG A 21 12.09 -7.75 10.37
N TYR A 22 11.82 -7.27 11.58
CA TYR A 22 12.86 -6.82 12.52
C TYR A 22 13.60 -5.54 12.11
N VAL A 23 13.21 -4.89 11.01
CA VAL A 23 13.79 -3.61 10.56
C VAL A 23 12.61 -2.65 10.32
N PRO A 24 12.53 -1.53 11.05
CA PRO A 24 11.37 -0.63 10.92
C PRO A 24 11.43 0.30 9.71
N GLU A 25 12.57 0.42 9.06
CA GLU A 25 12.85 1.48 8.09
C GLU A 25 12.65 1.00 6.64
N GLY A 26 11.39 0.71 6.25
CA GLY A 26 11.07 0.16 4.93
C GLY A 26 11.56 1.04 3.77
N ILE A 27 11.29 2.34 3.83
CA ILE A 27 11.71 3.27 2.75
C ILE A 27 13.24 3.33 2.64
N LYS A 28 13.96 3.34 3.78
CA LYS A 28 15.43 3.35 3.74
C LYS A 28 15.97 2.04 3.16
N ALA A 29 15.38 0.92 3.54
CA ALA A 29 15.78 -0.38 2.98
C ALA A 29 15.53 -0.42 1.45
N ALA A 30 14.38 0.07 0.99
CA ALA A 30 14.09 0.17 -0.44
C ALA A 30 15.09 1.08 -1.17
N LYS A 31 15.49 2.18 -0.53
CA LYS A 31 16.53 3.07 -1.09
C LYS A 31 17.86 2.37 -1.21
N LEU A 32 18.25 1.53 -0.21
CA LEU A 32 19.49 0.75 -0.29
C LEU A 32 19.44 -0.26 -1.46
N VAL A 33 18.28 -0.88 -1.70
CA VAL A 33 18.13 -1.76 -2.88
C VAL A 33 18.40 -0.95 -4.17
N LEU A 34 17.85 0.26 -4.25
CA LEU A 34 18.01 1.13 -5.41
C LEU A 34 19.49 1.54 -5.63
N GLU A 35 20.17 1.91 -4.54
CA GLU A 35 21.52 2.50 -4.64
C GLU A 35 22.62 1.46 -4.79
N TYR A 36 22.43 0.26 -4.25
CA TYR A 36 23.53 -0.70 -4.08
C TYR A 36 23.31 -2.05 -4.73
N THR A 37 22.17 -2.23 -5.44
CA THR A 37 21.92 -3.49 -6.17
C THR A 37 21.41 -3.21 -7.58
N LYS A 38 21.37 -4.26 -8.39
CA LYS A 38 20.71 -4.23 -9.71
C LYS A 38 19.32 -4.87 -9.66
N HIS A 39 18.84 -5.19 -8.45
CA HIS A 39 17.52 -5.77 -8.26
C HIS A 39 16.46 -4.69 -8.01
N THR A 40 15.24 -4.99 -8.35
CA THR A 40 14.10 -4.09 -8.10
C THR A 40 13.48 -4.33 -6.74
N MET A 41 13.48 -5.58 -6.26
CA MET A 41 12.78 -5.92 -5.02
C MET A 41 13.49 -7.04 -4.27
N LEU A 42 13.60 -6.87 -2.95
CA LEU A 42 14.03 -7.93 -2.03
C LEU A 42 12.90 -8.21 -1.04
N VAL A 43 12.74 -9.47 -0.62
CA VAL A 43 11.59 -9.84 0.22
C VAL A 43 11.99 -10.68 1.44
N GLY A 44 11.14 -10.63 2.46
CA GLY A 44 11.19 -11.52 3.62
C GLY A 44 12.39 -11.28 4.52
N ASP A 45 12.78 -12.34 5.22
CA ASP A 45 13.90 -12.30 6.17
C ASP A 45 15.23 -12.00 5.46
N GLN A 46 15.35 -12.37 4.18
CA GLN A 46 16.56 -12.05 3.40
C GLN A 46 16.66 -10.55 3.11
N ALA A 47 15.52 -9.87 2.88
CA ALA A 47 15.52 -8.41 2.77
C ALA A 47 15.92 -7.75 4.10
N SER A 48 15.48 -8.31 5.23
CA SER A 48 15.90 -7.83 6.56
C SER A 48 17.41 -8.01 6.77
N ALA A 49 17.95 -9.19 6.42
CA ALA A 49 19.38 -9.46 6.53
C ALA A 49 20.18 -8.51 5.66
N PHE A 50 19.75 -8.27 4.42
CA PHE A 50 20.36 -7.28 3.52
C PHE A 50 20.37 -5.89 4.17
N ALA A 51 19.22 -5.43 4.65
CA ALA A 51 19.09 -4.08 5.22
C ALA A 51 20.04 -3.88 6.41
N ILE A 52 20.13 -4.90 7.30
CA ILE A 52 21.03 -4.87 8.45
C ILE A 52 22.49 -4.87 7.99
N SER A 53 22.84 -5.73 7.02
CA SER A 53 24.22 -5.78 6.50
C SER A 53 24.65 -4.47 5.84
N MET A 54 23.67 -3.69 5.35
CA MET A 54 23.91 -2.37 4.76
C MET A 54 23.84 -1.23 5.80
N GLY A 55 23.77 -1.56 7.09
CA GLY A 55 23.90 -0.60 8.18
C GLY A 55 22.61 -0.10 8.81
N LEU A 56 21.45 -0.61 8.42
CA LEU A 56 20.20 -0.23 9.12
C LEU A 56 20.13 -0.95 10.47
N PRO A 57 19.54 -0.29 11.48
CA PRO A 57 19.43 -0.90 12.81
C PRO A 57 18.51 -2.13 12.79
N GLY A 58 18.96 -3.17 13.50
CA GLY A 58 18.21 -4.43 13.63
C GLY A 58 19.12 -5.55 14.10
N PRO A 59 18.58 -6.73 14.44
CA PRO A 59 17.14 -7.01 14.46
C PRO A 59 16.44 -6.35 15.67
N THR A 60 15.30 -5.72 15.44
CA THR A 60 14.53 -5.01 16.46
C THR A 60 13.16 -5.66 16.64
N ASN A 61 12.70 -5.79 17.89
CA ASN A 61 11.32 -6.20 18.13
C ASN A 61 10.39 -5.03 17.77
N LEU A 62 9.56 -5.22 16.75
CA LEU A 62 8.65 -4.19 16.24
C LEU A 62 7.27 -4.24 16.91
N SER A 63 7.08 -5.09 17.93
CA SER A 63 5.80 -5.20 18.62
C SER A 63 5.67 -4.09 19.67
N SER A 64 4.60 -3.31 19.56
CA SER A 64 4.21 -2.37 20.62
C SER A 64 3.28 -3.06 21.64
N VAL A 65 3.15 -2.49 22.82
CA VAL A 65 2.21 -2.97 23.83
C VAL A 65 0.80 -3.08 23.22
N GLU A 66 0.36 -2.04 22.54
CA GLU A 66 -0.95 -2.00 21.88
C GLU A 66 -1.12 -3.13 20.85
N SER A 67 -0.08 -3.39 20.06
CA SER A 67 -0.16 -4.44 19.03
C SER A 67 -0.24 -5.83 19.65
N ILE A 68 0.44 -6.04 20.78
CA ILE A 68 0.38 -7.29 21.54
C ILE A 68 -1.02 -7.48 22.13
N GLU A 69 -1.59 -6.43 22.73
CA GLU A 69 -2.95 -6.46 23.30
C GLU A 69 -3.99 -6.78 22.21
N LYS A 70 -3.91 -6.11 21.07
CA LYS A 70 -4.79 -6.37 19.92
C LYS A 70 -4.69 -7.83 19.47
N TRP A 71 -3.45 -8.33 19.37
CA TRP A 71 -3.21 -9.72 18.94
C TRP A 71 -3.77 -10.71 19.96
N THR A 72 -3.59 -10.44 21.26
CA THR A 72 -4.09 -11.31 22.34
C THR A 72 -5.63 -11.39 22.27
N LYS A 73 -6.30 -10.24 22.23
CA LYS A 73 -7.77 -10.17 22.12
C LYS A 73 -8.29 -10.93 20.88
N TRP A 74 -7.60 -10.75 19.76
CA TRP A 74 -7.95 -11.44 18.52
C TRP A 74 -7.81 -12.97 18.68
N LYS A 75 -6.72 -13.42 19.30
CA LYS A 75 -6.48 -14.83 19.57
C LYS A 75 -7.57 -15.42 20.49
N ASP A 76 -7.91 -14.69 21.56
CA ASP A 76 -8.96 -15.08 22.49
C ASP A 76 -10.34 -15.13 21.83
N SER A 77 -10.54 -14.38 20.75
CA SER A 77 -11.77 -14.38 19.93
C SER A 77 -11.67 -15.41 18.79
N SER A 78 -10.98 -16.52 19.01
CA SER A 78 -10.82 -17.60 18.03
C SER A 78 -10.22 -17.11 16.71
N CYS A 79 -9.31 -16.14 16.79
CA CYS A 79 -8.62 -15.53 15.65
C CYS A 79 -9.61 -14.95 14.63
N GLN A 80 -10.66 -14.29 15.13
CA GLN A 80 -11.66 -13.64 14.27
C GLN A 80 -11.63 -12.12 14.48
N PRO A 81 -11.83 -11.34 13.41
CA PRO A 81 -11.95 -11.75 12.00
C PRO A 81 -10.61 -12.20 11.41
N ASN A 82 -10.62 -12.95 10.30
CA ASN A 82 -9.40 -13.38 9.62
C ASN A 82 -9.58 -13.36 8.09
N PHE A 83 -8.50 -13.65 7.37
CA PHE A 83 -8.45 -13.58 5.90
C PHE A 83 -8.58 -14.96 5.22
N TRP A 84 -8.83 -16.01 6.00
CA TRP A 84 -9.00 -17.37 5.45
C TRP A 84 -10.40 -17.53 4.86
N LYS A 85 -10.50 -18.21 3.72
CA LYS A 85 -11.77 -18.54 3.08
C LYS A 85 -11.71 -19.95 2.51
N ASN A 86 -12.86 -20.63 2.44
CA ASN A 86 -12.98 -21.98 1.90
C ASN A 86 -12.07 -22.98 2.63
N VAL A 87 -11.96 -22.84 3.94
CA VAL A 87 -11.13 -23.71 4.80
C VAL A 87 -11.94 -24.31 5.94
N ILE A 88 -11.38 -25.35 6.53
CA ILE A 88 -11.86 -25.96 7.77
C ILE A 88 -10.67 -26.07 8.74
N PRO A 89 -10.88 -25.86 10.04
CA PRO A 89 -12.12 -25.31 10.66
C PRO A 89 -12.29 -23.82 10.31
N ARG A 90 -13.54 -23.31 10.33
CA ARG A 90 -13.79 -21.92 9.94
C ARG A 90 -13.47 -20.92 11.06
N ASP A 91 -14.04 -21.19 12.24
CA ASP A 91 -14.00 -20.23 13.35
C ASP A 91 -12.98 -20.66 14.40
N SER A 92 -11.70 -20.63 14.01
CA SER A 92 -10.59 -21.06 14.86
C SER A 92 -9.28 -20.38 14.45
N CYS A 93 -8.24 -20.68 15.20
CA CYS A 93 -6.89 -20.21 14.91
C CYS A 93 -6.10 -21.17 13.99
N GLY A 94 -6.76 -22.17 13.43
CA GLY A 94 -6.09 -23.19 12.63
C GLY A 94 -5.59 -24.37 13.46
N PRO A 95 -4.84 -25.28 12.87
CA PRO A 95 -4.37 -25.24 11.47
C PRO A 95 -5.52 -25.39 10.48
N PHE A 96 -5.41 -24.69 9.35
CA PHE A 96 -6.44 -24.65 8.32
C PHE A 96 -6.12 -25.61 7.18
N HIS A 97 -7.18 -26.26 6.63
CA HIS A 97 -7.09 -27.13 5.46
C HIS A 97 -8.17 -26.76 4.45
N PRO A 98 -7.94 -26.92 3.16
CA PRO A 98 -8.97 -26.66 2.15
C PRO A 98 -10.25 -27.45 2.41
N ASN A 99 -11.40 -26.79 2.24
CA ASN A 99 -12.71 -27.43 2.41
C ASN A 99 -13.19 -27.98 1.06
N GLY A 100 -12.79 -29.23 0.78
CA GLY A 100 -13.19 -29.96 -0.42
C GLY A 100 -12.24 -29.82 -1.60
N PRO A 101 -12.54 -30.47 -2.73
CA PRO A 101 -11.65 -30.47 -3.91
C PRO A 101 -11.63 -29.11 -4.58
N SER A 102 -10.52 -28.40 -4.39
CA SER A 102 -10.32 -27.01 -4.78
C SER A 102 -10.15 -26.80 -6.29
N ILE A 103 -9.90 -27.87 -7.06
CA ILE A 103 -9.35 -27.74 -8.41
C ILE A 103 -10.43 -27.43 -9.46
N ARG A 104 -11.67 -27.83 -9.22
CA ARG A 104 -12.75 -27.64 -10.21
C ARG A 104 -13.53 -26.34 -10.09
N ARG A 105 -13.49 -25.68 -8.92
CA ARG A 105 -14.27 -24.45 -8.70
C ARG A 105 -13.66 -23.21 -9.38
N CYS A 106 -12.34 -23.16 -9.51
CA CYS A 106 -11.66 -22.01 -10.10
C CYS A 106 -11.95 -21.79 -11.59
N LEU A 107 -12.38 -22.85 -12.30
CA LEU A 107 -12.60 -22.78 -13.75
C LEU A 107 -14.06 -22.52 -14.15
N MET A 108 -14.99 -22.66 -13.20
CA MET A 108 -16.43 -22.52 -13.49
C MET A 108 -17.05 -21.23 -12.96
N ASP A 109 -16.45 -20.62 -11.94
CA ASP A 109 -16.99 -19.38 -11.36
C ASP A 109 -16.36 -18.16 -12.03
N ASN A 110 -16.71 -17.95 -13.30
CA ASN A 110 -16.42 -16.69 -13.99
C ASN A 110 -17.29 -15.54 -13.49
N GLU A 111 -18.16 -15.81 -12.51
CA GLU A 111 -18.91 -14.78 -11.82
C GLU A 111 -18.24 -14.49 -10.46
N LEU A 112 -17.28 -13.54 -10.50
CA LEU A 112 -16.82 -12.89 -9.28
C LEU A 112 -18.02 -12.20 -8.64
N ARG A 113 -18.66 -12.86 -7.69
CA ARG A 113 -19.69 -12.20 -6.89
C ARG A 113 -19.02 -11.11 -6.07
N PRO A 114 -19.36 -9.83 -6.27
CA PRO A 114 -18.70 -8.73 -5.58
C PRO A 114 -18.83 -8.78 -4.05
N ASN A 115 -19.74 -9.60 -3.54
CA ASN A 115 -20.08 -9.65 -2.12
C ASN A 115 -19.33 -10.72 -1.30
N GLU A 116 -18.43 -11.52 -1.92
CA GLU A 116 -17.72 -12.60 -1.21
C GLU A 116 -16.32 -12.22 -0.71
N PHE A 117 -15.92 -10.96 -0.89
CA PHE A 117 -14.71 -10.49 -0.22
C PHE A 117 -15.04 -10.22 1.25
N GLY A 118 -14.69 -11.19 2.02
CA GLY A 118 -14.89 -11.45 3.43
C GLY A 118 -15.04 -10.30 4.41
N SER A 119 -15.40 -10.68 5.60
CA SER A 119 -15.72 -9.85 6.75
C SER A 119 -14.59 -8.97 7.28
N VAL A 120 -13.38 -9.05 6.73
CA VAL A 120 -12.28 -8.17 7.15
C VAL A 120 -12.22 -6.98 6.18
N ASN A 121 -13.01 -5.97 6.47
CA ASN A 121 -12.95 -4.73 5.70
C ASN A 121 -11.75 -3.90 6.15
N VAL A 122 -10.91 -3.54 5.20
CA VAL A 122 -9.86 -2.54 5.43
C VAL A 122 -10.55 -1.20 5.72
N GLY A 123 -10.20 -0.55 6.81
CA GLY A 123 -10.81 0.70 7.23
C GLY A 123 -9.85 1.52 8.09
N LEU A 124 -10.34 2.62 8.64
CA LEU A 124 -9.55 3.62 9.37
C LEU A 124 -8.70 3.05 10.52
N HIS A 125 -9.06 1.90 11.07
CA HIS A 125 -8.47 1.41 12.33
C HIS A 125 -7.71 0.08 12.19
N ASN A 126 -7.58 -0.47 10.98
CA ASN A 126 -6.98 -1.79 10.83
C ASN A 126 -5.92 -1.88 9.72
N HIS A 127 -5.38 -0.73 9.31
CA HIS A 127 -4.19 -0.66 8.45
C HIS A 127 -3.41 0.61 8.76
N ASP A 128 -2.17 0.63 8.34
CA ASP A 128 -1.34 1.83 8.40
C ASP A 128 -0.57 1.97 7.09
N THR A 129 -0.47 3.16 6.60
CA THR A 129 0.35 3.45 5.40
C THR A 129 0.70 4.93 5.42
N ILE A 130 1.95 5.22 5.13
CA ILE A 130 2.40 6.58 4.87
C ILE A 130 3.01 6.64 3.48
N SER A 131 2.61 7.66 2.69
CA SER A 131 3.21 7.94 1.39
C SER A 131 3.57 9.41 1.31
N MET A 132 4.72 9.70 0.71
CA MET A 132 5.17 11.09 0.54
C MET A 132 5.81 11.27 -0.82
N ALA A 133 5.37 12.31 -1.54
CA ALA A 133 6.01 12.77 -2.77
C ALA A 133 6.77 14.06 -2.49
N VAL A 134 7.92 14.20 -3.11
CA VAL A 134 8.78 15.38 -2.97
C VAL A 134 9.21 15.84 -4.36
N ILE A 135 9.12 17.15 -4.59
CA ILE A 135 9.67 17.82 -5.77
C ILE A 135 10.78 18.74 -5.25
N ASP A 136 12.00 18.55 -5.70
CA ASP A 136 13.12 19.38 -5.24
C ASP A 136 13.24 20.68 -6.05
N GLN A 137 14.21 21.51 -5.66
CA GLN A 137 14.43 22.83 -6.25
C GLN A 137 14.77 22.81 -7.74
N ILE A 138 15.27 21.69 -8.24
CA ILE A 138 15.60 21.57 -9.67
C ILE A 138 14.60 20.69 -10.42
N GLY A 139 13.44 20.41 -9.80
CA GLY A 139 12.33 19.71 -10.44
C GLY A 139 12.44 18.20 -10.45
N ARG A 140 13.38 17.61 -9.69
CA ARG A 140 13.43 16.15 -9.57
C ARG A 140 12.32 15.68 -8.63
N ILE A 141 11.67 14.59 -9.00
CA ILE A 141 10.52 14.06 -8.25
C ILE A 141 10.88 12.69 -7.69
N ALA A 142 10.51 12.48 -6.44
CA ALA A 142 10.60 11.17 -5.80
C ALA A 142 9.34 10.92 -4.98
N VAL A 143 8.98 9.65 -4.84
CA VAL A 143 7.88 9.24 -3.97
C VAL A 143 8.31 8.01 -3.17
N GLY A 144 7.89 7.94 -1.93
CA GLY A 144 8.16 6.79 -1.07
C GLY A 144 6.90 6.40 -0.29
N THR A 145 6.78 5.12 -0.01
CA THR A 145 5.69 4.55 0.77
C THR A 145 6.25 3.58 1.80
N SER A 146 5.62 3.55 2.97
CA SER A 146 5.96 2.57 4.01
C SER A 146 4.68 2.13 4.70
N THR A 147 4.56 0.83 4.96
CA THR A 147 3.36 0.26 5.55
C THR A 147 3.68 -1.02 6.32
N ASN A 148 2.90 -1.28 7.36
CA ASN A 148 2.82 -2.59 7.98
C ASN A 148 1.65 -3.41 7.41
N GLY A 149 0.80 -2.79 6.61
CA GLY A 149 -0.31 -3.46 5.92
C GLY A 149 -1.51 -3.74 6.83
N ALA A 150 -2.31 -4.72 6.44
CA ALA A 150 -3.55 -5.07 7.14
C ALA A 150 -3.27 -5.75 8.49
N THR A 151 -4.12 -5.48 9.48
CA THR A 151 -4.09 -6.14 10.79
C THR A 151 -4.56 -7.59 10.64
N PHE A 152 -3.93 -8.52 11.35
CA PHE A 152 -4.25 -9.96 11.36
C PHE A 152 -4.08 -10.66 10.01
N LYS A 153 -3.28 -10.08 9.12
CA LYS A 153 -2.99 -10.68 7.81
C LYS A 153 -2.33 -12.06 7.96
N ILE A 154 -2.53 -12.90 6.98
CA ILE A 154 -1.84 -14.19 6.90
C ILE A 154 -0.32 -13.92 6.79
N PRO A 155 0.53 -14.59 7.58
CA PRO A 155 1.99 -14.41 7.47
C PRO A 155 2.47 -14.61 6.04
N GLY A 156 3.24 -13.64 5.54
CA GLY A 156 3.69 -13.63 4.15
C GLY A 156 2.85 -12.77 3.21
N ARG A 157 1.69 -12.28 3.69
CA ARG A 157 0.87 -11.37 2.87
C ARG A 157 1.64 -10.07 2.61
N VAL A 158 1.64 -9.67 1.38
CA VAL A 158 2.16 -8.38 0.91
C VAL A 158 0.99 -7.59 0.32
N GLY A 159 0.84 -6.33 0.71
CA GLY A 159 -0.15 -5.42 0.14
C GLY A 159 0.40 -4.64 -1.05
N ASP A 160 -0.23 -3.52 -1.32
CA ASP A 160 0.14 -2.66 -2.45
C ASP A 160 1.44 -1.87 -2.22
N GLY A 161 1.89 -1.74 -0.96
CA GLY A 161 3.04 -0.92 -0.58
C GLY A 161 4.27 -1.10 -1.46
N PRO A 162 4.77 -2.33 -1.65
CA PRO A 162 5.99 -2.53 -2.43
C PRO A 162 5.75 -2.72 -3.93
N ILE A 163 4.51 -2.64 -4.39
CA ILE A 163 4.16 -2.87 -5.80
C ILE A 163 4.26 -1.54 -6.56
N ALA A 164 5.25 -1.44 -7.44
CA ALA A 164 5.47 -0.23 -8.24
C ALA A 164 4.20 0.14 -9.02
N GLY A 165 3.78 1.39 -8.89
CA GLY A 165 2.57 1.87 -9.56
C GLY A 165 1.29 1.67 -8.77
N SER A 166 1.31 0.89 -7.70
CA SER A 166 0.12 0.71 -6.86
C SER A 166 0.04 1.78 -5.78
N SER A 167 0.91 1.67 -4.76
CA SER A 167 0.89 2.60 -3.62
C SER A 167 1.73 3.85 -3.86
N ALA A 168 2.64 3.81 -4.84
CA ALA A 168 3.49 4.94 -5.21
C ALA A 168 3.90 4.83 -6.68
N TYR A 169 3.99 5.98 -7.35
CA TYR A 169 4.58 6.09 -8.68
C TYR A 169 5.05 7.51 -8.91
N ALA A 170 6.17 7.67 -9.58
CA ALA A 170 6.70 8.98 -9.92
C ALA A 170 7.40 8.95 -11.28
N ASP A 171 7.20 10.03 -12.02
CA ASP A 171 7.93 10.32 -13.25
C ASP A 171 8.27 11.80 -13.22
N ALA A 172 9.56 12.13 -13.31
CA ALA A 172 10.03 13.50 -13.18
C ALA A 172 9.52 14.43 -14.29
N GLU A 173 9.14 13.89 -15.43
CA GLU A 173 8.57 14.70 -16.54
C GLU A 173 7.08 14.99 -16.34
N VAL A 174 6.40 14.26 -15.45
CA VAL A 174 4.95 14.30 -15.31
C VAL A 174 4.53 14.70 -13.91
N GLY A 175 4.95 13.90 -12.89
CA GLY A 175 4.48 14.08 -11.53
C GLY A 175 4.58 12.83 -10.69
N ALA A 176 3.85 12.80 -9.60
CA ALA A 176 3.86 11.68 -8.67
C ALA A 176 2.48 11.41 -8.08
N CYS A 177 2.34 10.20 -7.55
CA CYS A 177 1.13 9.78 -6.83
C CYS A 177 1.53 8.89 -5.66
N GLY A 178 0.81 9.07 -4.54
CA GLY A 178 0.88 8.16 -3.39
C GLY A 178 -0.53 7.71 -3.03
N ALA A 179 -0.67 6.47 -2.57
CA ALA A 179 -1.99 5.87 -2.32
C ALA A 179 -2.01 5.03 -1.06
N THR A 180 -3.22 4.79 -0.54
CA THR A 180 -3.48 3.98 0.64
C THR A 180 -4.89 3.39 0.57
N GLY A 181 -5.12 2.27 1.27
CA GLY A 181 -6.44 1.64 1.35
C GLY A 181 -6.36 0.13 1.34
N ASP A 182 -7.35 -0.52 0.69
CA ASP A 182 -7.34 -1.97 0.54
C ASP A 182 -6.27 -2.39 -0.46
N GLY A 183 -5.10 -2.73 0.05
CA GLY A 183 -3.94 -3.08 -0.76
C GLY A 183 -4.13 -4.32 -1.63
N ASP A 184 -4.94 -5.27 -1.17
CA ASP A 184 -5.21 -6.50 -1.94
C ASP A 184 -6.08 -6.22 -3.18
N ILE A 185 -6.88 -5.16 -3.14
CA ILE A 185 -7.63 -4.68 -4.31
C ILE A 185 -6.75 -3.73 -5.14
N MET A 186 -6.14 -2.73 -4.49
CA MET A 186 -5.41 -1.67 -5.19
C MET A 186 -4.27 -2.21 -6.07
N MET A 187 -3.54 -3.24 -5.59
CA MET A 187 -2.42 -3.80 -6.37
C MET A 187 -2.86 -4.40 -7.72
N ARG A 188 -4.14 -4.73 -7.89
CA ARG A 188 -4.68 -5.28 -9.14
C ARG A 188 -4.91 -4.20 -10.21
N PHE A 189 -4.93 -2.92 -9.80
CA PHE A 189 -5.31 -1.79 -10.65
C PHE A 189 -4.18 -0.80 -10.89
N LEU A 190 -3.14 -0.79 -10.06
CA LEU A 190 -2.00 0.12 -10.11
C LEU A 190 -2.45 1.59 -10.19
N PRO A 191 -3.23 2.07 -9.19
CA PRO A 191 -3.87 3.39 -9.33
C PRO A 191 -2.90 4.56 -9.41
N CYS A 192 -1.72 4.46 -8.79
CA CYS A 192 -0.73 5.53 -8.91
C CYS A 192 -0.10 5.59 -10.30
N TYR A 193 0.20 4.43 -10.90
CA TYR A 193 0.63 4.40 -12.29
C TYR A 193 -0.44 5.02 -13.21
N GLN A 194 -1.70 4.59 -13.03
CA GLN A 194 -2.82 5.11 -13.83
C GLN A 194 -2.93 6.64 -13.69
N ALA A 195 -2.85 7.17 -12.46
CA ALA A 195 -2.97 8.61 -12.23
C ALA A 195 -1.84 9.39 -12.91
N VAL A 196 -0.60 8.90 -12.82
CA VAL A 196 0.54 9.57 -13.46
C VAL A 196 0.42 9.49 -14.99
N GLU A 197 0.01 8.34 -15.55
CA GLU A 197 -0.18 8.23 -17.00
C GLU A 197 -1.35 9.11 -17.49
N ASN A 198 -2.41 9.24 -16.72
CA ASN A 198 -3.49 10.18 -17.03
C ASN A 198 -2.96 11.63 -17.07
N MET A 199 -2.08 12.00 -16.13
CA MET A 199 -1.43 13.32 -16.16
C MET A 199 -0.50 13.48 -17.36
N ARG A 200 0.21 12.40 -17.77
CA ARG A 200 1.03 12.40 -18.99
C ARG A 200 0.19 12.70 -20.24
N LEU A 201 -1.05 12.21 -20.25
CA LEU A 201 -2.00 12.46 -21.34
C LEU A 201 -2.70 13.83 -21.24
N GLY A 202 -2.29 14.66 -20.28
CA GLY A 202 -2.79 16.03 -20.17
C GLY A 202 -3.92 16.24 -19.15
N MET A 203 -4.31 15.20 -18.40
CA MET A 203 -5.31 15.39 -17.34
C MET A 203 -4.74 16.19 -16.18
N GLU A 204 -5.54 17.09 -15.64
CA GLU A 204 -5.22 17.74 -14.37
C GLU A 204 -5.21 16.72 -13.22
N PRO A 205 -4.37 16.92 -12.18
CA PRO A 205 -4.27 15.96 -11.07
C PRO A 205 -5.61 15.54 -10.45
N LYS A 206 -6.56 16.47 -10.36
CA LYS A 206 -7.89 16.19 -9.81
C LYS A 206 -8.65 15.15 -10.63
N LEU A 207 -8.64 15.28 -11.96
CA LEU A 207 -9.33 14.36 -12.85
C LEU A 207 -8.58 13.03 -12.93
N ALA A 208 -7.25 13.07 -12.97
CA ALA A 208 -6.40 11.88 -13.00
C ALA A 208 -6.60 11.02 -11.74
N ALA A 209 -6.62 11.66 -10.56
CA ALA A 209 -6.87 10.99 -9.29
C ALA A 209 -8.27 10.37 -9.26
N LYS A 210 -9.28 11.14 -9.66
CA LYS A 210 -10.67 10.68 -9.70
C LYS A 210 -10.84 9.47 -10.62
N ASP A 211 -10.28 9.52 -11.82
CA ASP A 211 -10.38 8.41 -12.78
C ASP A 211 -9.78 7.12 -12.20
N ALA A 212 -8.59 7.22 -11.62
CA ALA A 212 -7.90 6.06 -11.05
C ALA A 212 -8.72 5.38 -9.94
N ILE A 213 -9.32 6.17 -9.03
CA ILE A 213 -10.17 5.65 -7.94
C ILE A 213 -11.49 5.10 -8.51
N SER A 214 -12.13 5.82 -9.44
CA SER A 214 -13.42 5.40 -10.03
C SER A 214 -13.29 4.08 -10.78
N ARG A 215 -12.16 3.83 -11.42
CA ARG A 215 -11.87 2.58 -12.12
C ARG A 215 -11.94 1.39 -11.17
N ILE A 216 -11.44 1.54 -9.95
CA ILE A 216 -11.53 0.50 -8.92
C ILE A 216 -12.97 0.37 -8.42
N ALA A 217 -13.61 1.50 -8.06
CA ALA A 217 -14.95 1.55 -7.47
C ALA A 217 -15.98 0.89 -8.38
N ARG A 218 -15.85 1.04 -9.70
CA ARG A 218 -16.77 0.38 -10.66
C ARG A 218 -16.73 -1.15 -10.58
N LYS A 219 -15.58 -1.74 -10.22
CA LYS A 219 -15.42 -3.19 -10.10
C LYS A 219 -15.63 -3.69 -8.66
N TYR A 220 -15.29 -2.85 -7.69
CA TYR A 220 -15.36 -3.17 -6.26
C TYR A 220 -16.08 -2.03 -5.54
N PRO A 221 -17.44 -1.99 -5.59
CA PRO A 221 -18.18 -0.85 -5.03
C PRO A 221 -17.99 -0.61 -3.54
N ASN A 222 -17.57 -1.65 -2.81
CA ASN A 222 -17.36 -1.57 -1.36
C ASN A 222 -15.90 -1.35 -0.97
N PHE A 223 -15.00 -1.12 -1.98
CA PHE A 223 -13.59 -0.94 -1.65
C PHE A 223 -13.36 0.38 -0.91
N ILE A 224 -12.33 0.38 -0.09
CA ILE A 224 -11.90 1.58 0.62
C ILE A 224 -10.50 1.92 0.12
N GLY A 225 -10.33 3.15 -0.37
CA GLY A 225 -9.01 3.58 -0.80
C GLY A 225 -8.98 5.03 -1.22
N ALA A 226 -7.75 5.56 -1.26
CA ALA A 226 -7.51 6.96 -1.58
C ALA A 226 -6.14 7.13 -2.20
N LEU A 227 -5.98 8.21 -2.95
CA LEU A 227 -4.68 8.63 -3.43
C LEU A 227 -4.59 10.16 -3.51
N PHE A 228 -3.38 10.66 -3.47
CA PHE A 228 -3.07 12.01 -3.92
C PHE A 228 -2.24 11.94 -5.21
N ALA A 229 -2.41 12.92 -6.06
CA ALA A 229 -1.59 13.11 -7.26
C ALA A 229 -1.04 14.54 -7.27
N VAL A 230 0.19 14.69 -7.73
CA VAL A 230 0.84 15.99 -7.88
C VAL A 230 1.57 16.02 -9.22
N ASN A 231 1.36 17.07 -10.03
CA ASN A 231 2.09 17.21 -11.28
C ASN A 231 3.45 17.92 -11.04
N ARG A 232 4.29 17.97 -12.06
CA ARG A 232 5.64 18.54 -11.96
C ARG A 232 5.65 20.03 -11.56
N ASN A 233 4.54 20.73 -11.73
CA ASN A 233 4.41 22.15 -11.38
C ASN A 233 3.91 22.35 -9.94
N GLY A 234 3.66 21.27 -9.19
CA GLY A 234 3.19 21.33 -7.82
C GLY A 234 1.67 21.43 -7.67
N THR A 235 0.91 21.42 -8.78
CA THR A 235 -0.55 21.31 -8.70
C THR A 235 -0.90 19.93 -8.19
N HIS A 236 -1.79 19.85 -7.20
CA HIS A 236 -2.08 18.59 -6.54
C HIS A 236 -3.57 18.41 -6.25
N ALA A 237 -3.99 17.18 -6.09
CA ALA A 237 -5.36 16.85 -5.68
C ALA A 237 -5.39 15.44 -5.09
N GLY A 238 -6.48 15.15 -4.37
CA GLY A 238 -6.74 13.80 -3.87
C GLY A 238 -8.07 13.27 -4.38
N ALA A 239 -8.23 11.96 -4.35
CA ALA A 239 -9.50 11.27 -4.60
C ALA A 239 -9.61 10.09 -3.65
N CYS A 240 -10.84 9.73 -3.26
CA CYS A 240 -11.06 8.61 -2.36
C CYS A 240 -12.43 7.96 -2.60
N HIS A 241 -12.55 6.73 -2.11
CA HIS A 241 -13.79 5.96 -2.14
C HIS A 241 -13.94 5.21 -0.81
N GLY A 242 -15.15 5.20 -0.27
CA GLY A 242 -15.49 4.47 0.96
C GLY A 242 -15.14 5.16 2.27
N TRP A 243 -14.34 6.21 2.26
CA TRP A 243 -13.98 6.97 3.46
C TRP A 243 -13.61 8.42 3.11
N THR A 244 -13.53 9.28 4.14
CA THR A 244 -12.99 10.64 4.00
C THR A 244 -11.47 10.59 4.17
N PHE A 245 -10.75 11.11 3.20
CA PHE A 245 -9.29 11.06 3.13
C PHE A 245 -8.68 12.43 3.42
N GLN A 246 -7.54 12.44 4.07
CA GLN A 246 -6.76 13.67 4.27
C GLN A 246 -5.33 13.48 3.79
N TYR A 247 -4.79 14.52 3.17
CA TYR A 247 -3.37 14.58 2.83
C TYR A 247 -2.83 15.97 3.13
N SER A 248 -1.54 16.04 3.39
CA SER A 248 -0.86 17.27 3.80
C SER A 248 0.06 17.76 2.70
N VAL A 249 0.18 19.08 2.58
CA VAL A 249 1.05 19.71 1.59
C VAL A 249 1.89 20.80 2.27
N ARG A 250 3.13 20.90 1.86
CA ARG A 250 4.07 21.96 2.26
C ARG A 250 4.89 22.36 1.03
N ASN A 251 4.98 23.65 0.76
CA ASN A 251 5.88 24.17 -0.29
C ASN A 251 6.59 25.43 0.22
N PRO A 252 7.64 25.91 -0.47
CA PRO A 252 8.40 27.07 0.02
C PRO A 252 7.59 28.35 0.23
N GLY A 253 6.45 28.49 -0.44
CA GLY A 253 5.57 29.66 -0.26
C GLY A 253 4.59 29.55 0.90
N MET A 254 4.67 28.47 1.68
CA MET A 254 3.75 28.25 2.81
C MET A 254 4.48 28.39 4.13
N ASN A 255 3.86 29.13 5.08
CA ASN A 255 4.40 29.22 6.43
C ASN A 255 4.23 27.91 7.21
N ASP A 256 3.11 27.22 6.96
CA ASP A 256 2.75 26.00 7.69
C ASP A 256 2.27 24.91 6.73
N VAL A 257 2.24 23.69 7.22
CA VAL A 257 1.64 22.55 6.52
C VAL A 257 0.13 22.79 6.39
N LYS A 258 -0.41 22.57 5.19
CA LYS A 258 -1.87 22.61 4.97
C LYS A 258 -2.40 21.20 4.80
N VAL A 259 -3.51 20.93 5.47
CA VAL A 259 -4.24 19.65 5.36
C VAL A 259 -5.43 19.83 4.44
N PHE A 260 -5.55 18.96 3.46
CA PHE A 260 -6.65 18.93 2.50
C PHE A 260 -7.55 17.74 2.79
N THR A 261 -8.84 17.99 2.91
CA THR A 261 -9.84 16.94 3.14
C THR A 261 -10.56 16.63 1.82
N VAL A 262 -10.66 15.36 1.51
CA VAL A 262 -11.30 14.83 0.30
C VAL A 262 -12.44 13.93 0.74
N HIS A 263 -13.64 14.21 0.25
CA HIS A 263 -14.81 13.39 0.55
C HIS A 263 -15.02 12.34 -0.53
N PRO A 264 -15.56 11.16 -0.17
CA PRO A 264 -15.77 10.08 -1.14
C PRO A 264 -16.77 10.49 -2.22
N GLN A 265 -16.57 9.91 -3.41
CA GLN A 265 -17.39 10.16 -4.59
C GLN A 265 -18.19 8.92 -4.94
#